data_55c1874039cf446c3fe7201a13a7a851
#
_entry.id   55c1874039cf446c3fe7201a13a7a851
#
_cell.length_a   1.000
_cell.length_b   1.000
_cell.length_c   1.000
_cell.angle_alpha   90.00
_cell.angle_beta   90.00
_cell.angle_gamma   90.00
#
_symmetry.space_group_name_H-M   'P 1'
#
loop_
_entity.id
_entity.type
_entity.pdbx_description
1 polymer ?
#
loop_
_entity_poly.entity_id
_entity_poly.type
_entity_poly.pdbx_seq_one_letter_code
_entity_poly.pdbx_strand_id
1 'polypeptide(L)'
;MPAERWSYQSTVEMSNEQFLLWQALLENRTGMQISPQRKSFLETSLTIRMREIGCANYDNYYEKLMSGLAGEVEWATLVDRLTVQETSFFRHENSFALVQDYCRRLYEKEGRKHIELWSVGCATGEEPYSLAMGMDDLIKDFPGKRYYGITATDISLPALAKARDGIFSLRKLERVEERFRQRYFEPVERGRSRVVPRLKDRVCFAQLNVLGLGDAPMQNVDVVFCQNLLIYFQRWRKRDIVTKLADRLAPGGMMVLGVGEVIDWHRPDLERVQYEDTLAYLKRKPS
;
A
#
# COMPACT_ATOMS: atom_id res chain seq x y z
N MET A 1 -5.85 43.17 -24.21
CA MET A 1 -6.21 41.82 -23.75
C MET A 1 -6.67 41.97 -22.32
N PRO A 2 -7.96 41.78 -21.99
CA PRO A 2 -8.40 41.82 -20.60
C PRO A 2 -7.94 40.55 -19.90
N ALA A 3 -7.34 40.71 -18.73
CA ALA A 3 -6.98 39.64 -17.83
C ALA A 3 -8.24 38.87 -17.42
N GLU A 4 -8.32 37.60 -17.75
CA GLU A 4 -9.37 36.70 -17.24
C GLU A 4 -9.29 36.71 -15.72
N ARG A 5 -10.28 37.33 -15.09
CA ARG A 5 -10.50 37.21 -13.63
C ARG A 5 -10.79 35.78 -13.34
N TRP A 6 -9.89 35.14 -12.63
CA TRP A 6 -10.15 33.88 -11.96
C TRP A 6 -11.32 34.08 -11.00
N SER A 7 -12.52 33.76 -11.44
CA SER A 7 -13.67 33.73 -10.55
C SER A 7 -13.51 32.52 -9.64
N TYR A 8 -13.41 32.78 -8.36
CA TYR A 8 -13.57 31.76 -7.31
C TYR A 8 -15.00 31.24 -7.43
N GLN A 9 -15.21 30.25 -8.26
CA GLN A 9 -16.47 29.53 -8.24
C GLN A 9 -16.49 28.73 -6.93
N SER A 10 -17.44 29.08 -6.06
CA SER A 10 -17.69 28.39 -4.80
C SER A 10 -17.75 26.88 -5.06
N THR A 11 -17.11 26.10 -4.19
CA THR A 11 -17.33 24.65 -4.15
C THR A 11 -18.83 24.41 -4.05
N VAL A 12 -19.38 23.59 -4.95
CA VAL A 12 -20.78 23.17 -4.83
C VAL A 12 -20.91 22.43 -3.52
N GLU A 13 -21.73 22.93 -2.61
CA GLU A 13 -21.94 22.30 -1.31
C GLU A 13 -22.68 20.97 -1.49
N MET A 14 -22.16 19.92 -0.91
CA MET A 14 -22.74 18.57 -0.96
C MET A 14 -23.81 18.43 0.12
N SER A 15 -25.02 18.03 -0.25
CA SER A 15 -26.06 17.69 0.73
C SER A 15 -25.68 16.50 1.59
N ASN A 16 -26.35 16.31 2.71
CA ASN A 16 -26.10 15.14 3.54
C ASN A 16 -26.54 13.83 2.85
N GLU A 17 -27.57 13.87 2.06
CA GLU A 17 -28.03 12.72 1.26
C GLU A 17 -27.00 12.34 0.21
N GLN A 18 -26.46 13.32 -0.51
CA GLN A 18 -25.37 13.12 -1.47
C GLN A 18 -24.13 12.55 -0.76
N PHE A 19 -23.77 13.09 0.40
CA PHE A 19 -22.62 12.59 1.16
C PHE A 19 -22.79 11.10 1.52
N LEU A 20 -23.96 10.70 2.02
CA LEU A 20 -24.25 9.30 2.35
C LEU A 20 -24.21 8.39 1.13
N LEU A 21 -24.72 8.86 -0.01
CA LEU A 21 -24.67 8.13 -1.28
C LEU A 21 -23.23 7.87 -1.74
N TRP A 22 -22.40 8.93 -1.71
CA TRP A 22 -21.00 8.84 -2.09
C TRP A 22 -20.19 8.00 -1.10
N GLN A 23 -20.46 8.14 0.21
CA GLN A 23 -19.83 7.31 1.24
C GLN A 23 -20.14 5.82 1.01
N ALA A 24 -21.40 5.48 0.75
CA ALA A 24 -21.81 4.10 0.48
C ALA A 24 -21.13 3.55 -0.80
N LEU A 25 -21.06 4.34 -1.87
CA LEU A 25 -20.39 3.93 -3.11
C LEU A 25 -18.90 3.61 -2.86
N LEU A 26 -18.20 4.49 -2.16
CA LEU A 26 -16.77 4.33 -1.86
C LEU A 26 -16.54 3.12 -0.94
N GLU A 27 -17.34 2.97 0.10
CA GLU A 27 -17.24 1.84 1.03
C GLU A 27 -17.50 0.50 0.33
N ASN A 28 -18.52 0.44 -0.52
CA ASN A 28 -18.86 -0.78 -1.26
C ASN A 28 -17.77 -1.18 -2.26
N ARG A 29 -17.18 -0.21 -2.97
CA ARG A 29 -16.19 -0.49 -4.01
C ARG A 29 -14.77 -0.63 -3.52
N THR A 30 -14.39 0.06 -2.44
CA THR A 30 -13.00 0.09 -1.93
C THR A 30 -12.86 -0.43 -0.51
N GLY A 31 -13.96 -0.51 0.24
CA GLY A 31 -13.96 -0.77 1.68
C GLY A 31 -13.58 0.44 2.53
N MET A 32 -13.08 1.53 1.93
CA MET A 32 -12.64 2.71 2.65
C MET A 32 -13.82 3.47 3.25
N GLN A 33 -13.70 3.82 4.52
CA GLN A 33 -14.66 4.66 5.21
C GLN A 33 -14.23 6.14 5.16
N ILE A 34 -15.13 6.99 4.69
CA ILE A 34 -14.97 8.44 4.82
C ILE A 34 -15.86 8.91 5.96
N SER A 35 -15.25 9.34 7.07
CA SER A 35 -16.01 9.85 8.21
C SER A 35 -16.67 11.22 7.89
N PRO A 36 -17.76 11.60 8.59
CA PRO A 36 -18.41 12.89 8.41
C PRO A 36 -17.44 14.07 8.56
N GLN A 37 -16.42 13.95 9.41
CA GLN A 37 -15.38 14.98 9.60
C GLN A 37 -14.51 15.17 8.35
N ARG A 38 -14.49 14.19 7.44
CA ARG A 38 -13.78 14.25 6.16
C ARG A 38 -14.68 14.61 4.97
N LYS A 39 -15.92 15.06 5.22
CA LYS A 39 -16.85 15.49 4.15
C LYS A 39 -16.21 16.55 3.25
N SER A 40 -15.60 17.58 3.83
CA SER A 40 -14.93 18.66 3.05
C SER A 40 -13.79 18.14 2.17
N PHE A 41 -13.07 17.10 2.60
CA PHE A 41 -12.05 16.45 1.77
C PHE A 41 -12.69 15.77 0.55
N LEU A 42 -13.80 15.05 0.75
CA LEU A 42 -14.55 14.43 -0.33
C LEU A 42 -15.10 15.46 -1.31
N GLU A 43 -15.77 16.51 -0.80
CA GLU A 43 -16.29 17.62 -1.60
C GLU A 43 -15.21 18.26 -2.48
N THR A 44 -14.06 18.56 -1.88
CA THR A 44 -12.93 19.16 -2.60
C THR A 44 -12.43 18.23 -3.71
N SER A 45 -12.21 16.96 -3.39
CA SER A 45 -11.68 15.97 -4.35
C SER A 45 -12.62 15.76 -5.52
N LEU A 46 -13.92 15.60 -5.25
CA LEU A 46 -14.95 15.44 -6.28
C LEU A 46 -15.11 16.73 -7.12
N THR A 47 -15.16 17.90 -6.49
CA THR A 47 -15.33 19.18 -7.18
C THR A 47 -14.19 19.45 -8.16
N ILE A 48 -12.93 19.19 -7.74
CA ILE A 48 -11.78 19.32 -8.62
C ILE A 48 -11.93 18.38 -9.82
N ARG A 49 -12.30 17.13 -9.59
CA ARG A 49 -12.45 16.17 -10.67
C ARG A 49 -13.61 16.50 -11.60
N MET A 50 -14.76 16.88 -11.06
CA MET A 50 -15.92 17.32 -11.85
C MET A 50 -15.56 18.46 -12.80
N ARG A 51 -14.79 19.46 -12.33
CA ARG A 51 -14.30 20.57 -13.17
C ARG A 51 -13.41 20.08 -14.31
N GLU A 52 -12.48 19.18 -14.04
CA GLU A 52 -11.56 18.63 -15.05
C GLU A 52 -12.30 17.91 -16.19
N ILE A 53 -13.42 17.24 -15.86
CA ILE A 53 -14.16 16.43 -16.84
C ILE A 53 -15.46 17.10 -17.32
N GLY A 54 -15.72 18.35 -16.90
CA GLY A 54 -16.89 19.12 -17.32
C GLY A 54 -18.23 18.60 -16.75
N CYS A 55 -18.24 17.95 -15.58
CA CYS A 55 -19.46 17.56 -14.89
C CYS A 55 -20.01 18.73 -14.08
N ALA A 56 -21.33 18.99 -14.20
CA ALA A 56 -21.99 20.14 -13.59
C ALA A 56 -22.25 19.98 -12.08
N ASN A 57 -22.56 18.79 -11.61
CA ASN A 57 -22.95 18.51 -10.23
C ASN A 57 -22.58 17.07 -9.83
N TYR A 58 -22.75 16.76 -8.52
CA TYR A 58 -22.43 15.44 -7.96
C TYR A 58 -23.25 14.30 -8.52
N ASP A 59 -24.53 14.54 -8.87
CA ASP A 59 -25.42 13.52 -9.37
C ASP A 59 -25.04 13.08 -10.78
N ASN A 60 -24.74 14.05 -11.68
CA ASN A 60 -24.23 13.76 -13.03
C ASN A 60 -22.88 13.02 -12.96
N TYR A 61 -22.03 13.36 -11.98
CA TYR A 61 -20.76 12.67 -11.82
C TYR A 61 -20.95 11.24 -11.30
N TYR A 62 -21.89 11.02 -10.38
CA TYR A 62 -22.27 9.70 -9.90
C TYR A 62 -22.78 8.81 -11.05
N GLU A 63 -23.71 9.32 -11.86
CA GLU A 63 -24.22 8.62 -13.03
C GLU A 63 -23.10 8.25 -14.01
N LYS A 64 -22.19 9.17 -14.27
CA LYS A 64 -21.01 8.93 -15.11
C LYS A 64 -20.14 7.78 -14.60
N LEU A 65 -19.89 7.71 -13.29
CA LEU A 65 -19.16 6.61 -12.67
C LEU A 65 -19.87 5.26 -12.79
N MET A 66 -21.19 5.27 -12.91
CA MET A 66 -21.99 4.05 -13.10
C MET A 66 -22.14 3.64 -14.56
N SER A 67 -21.60 4.40 -15.52
CA SER A 67 -21.78 4.21 -16.96
C SER A 67 -20.75 3.27 -17.59
N GLY A 68 -20.85 1.97 -17.36
CA GLY A 68 -20.08 0.94 -18.08
C GLY A 68 -18.56 1.14 -18.03
N LEU A 69 -17.84 0.79 -19.11
CA LEU A 69 -16.38 0.83 -19.17
C LEU A 69 -15.80 2.23 -18.96
N ALA A 70 -16.45 3.27 -19.45
CA ALA A 70 -15.99 4.66 -19.25
C ALA A 70 -16.04 5.04 -17.76
N GLY A 71 -17.08 4.57 -17.05
CA GLY A 71 -17.19 4.75 -15.60
C GLY A 71 -16.10 4.01 -14.83
N GLU A 72 -15.70 2.82 -15.25
CA GLU A 72 -14.60 2.08 -14.59
C GLU A 72 -13.25 2.79 -14.74
N VAL A 73 -12.95 3.37 -15.89
CA VAL A 73 -11.73 4.17 -16.10
C VAL A 73 -11.75 5.41 -15.22
N GLU A 74 -12.90 6.09 -15.17
CA GLU A 74 -13.08 7.28 -14.32
C GLU A 74 -12.99 6.92 -12.84
N TRP A 75 -13.56 5.76 -12.45
CA TRP A 75 -13.47 5.24 -11.10
C TRP A 75 -12.02 5.05 -10.63
N ALA A 76 -11.16 4.47 -11.48
CA ALA A 76 -9.74 4.30 -11.16
C ALA A 76 -9.05 5.64 -10.88
N THR A 77 -9.41 6.68 -11.65
CA THR A 77 -8.88 8.04 -11.45
C THR A 77 -9.39 8.65 -10.14
N LEU A 78 -10.67 8.45 -9.81
CA LEU A 78 -11.25 8.96 -8.57
C LEU A 78 -10.63 8.26 -7.34
N VAL A 79 -10.47 6.94 -7.38
CA VAL A 79 -9.82 6.19 -6.28
C VAL A 79 -8.43 6.70 -6.00
N ASP A 80 -7.61 6.96 -7.05
CA ASP A 80 -6.27 7.52 -6.87
C ASP A 80 -6.28 8.87 -6.12
N ARG A 81 -7.27 9.72 -6.37
CA ARG A 81 -7.42 11.02 -5.68
C ARG A 81 -7.88 10.92 -4.24
N LEU A 82 -8.66 9.89 -3.94
CA LEU A 82 -9.23 9.68 -2.60
C LEU A 82 -8.31 8.85 -1.71
N THR A 83 -7.36 8.11 -2.29
CA THR A 83 -6.35 7.37 -1.54
C THR A 83 -5.25 8.31 -1.07
N VAL A 84 -4.91 8.19 0.21
CA VAL A 84 -3.78 8.93 0.80
C VAL A 84 -2.51 8.14 0.51
N GLN A 85 -1.66 8.67 -0.38
CA GLN A 85 -0.41 8.01 -0.78
C GLN A 85 0.79 8.54 0.02
N GLU A 86 0.59 8.82 1.31
CA GLU A 86 1.67 9.24 2.18
C GLU A 86 2.51 8.03 2.61
N THR A 87 3.69 7.93 2.05
CA THR A 87 4.64 6.85 2.31
C THR A 87 6.07 7.38 2.32
N SER A 88 6.95 6.68 3.02
CA SER A 88 8.39 6.98 3.06
C SER A 88 9.21 5.70 3.17
N PHE A 89 10.45 5.76 2.72
CA PHE A 89 11.39 4.66 2.93
C PHE A 89 11.59 4.41 4.43
N PHE A 90 11.63 3.14 4.82
CA PHE A 90 11.88 2.67 6.18
C PHE A 90 11.01 3.36 7.25
N ARG A 91 9.72 3.61 6.92
CA ARG A 91 8.80 4.41 7.75
C ARG A 91 8.72 3.93 9.20
N HIS A 92 8.81 2.63 9.45
CA HIS A 92 8.82 1.97 10.76
C HIS A 92 10.03 1.03 10.83
N GLU A 93 11.20 1.58 11.14
CA GLU A 93 12.49 0.89 11.06
C GLU A 93 12.50 -0.45 11.80
N ASN A 94 11.92 -0.51 13.00
CA ASN A 94 11.83 -1.74 13.80
C ASN A 94 11.05 -2.86 13.09
N SER A 95 10.04 -2.52 12.31
CA SER A 95 9.30 -3.51 11.52
C SER A 95 10.14 -4.12 10.40
N PHE A 96 10.99 -3.33 9.74
CA PHE A 96 11.92 -3.83 8.73
C PHE A 96 13.03 -4.68 9.38
N ALA A 97 13.56 -4.25 10.52
CA ALA A 97 14.54 -5.02 11.29
C ALA A 97 13.98 -6.38 11.71
N LEU A 98 12.75 -6.42 12.23
CA LEU A 98 12.05 -7.67 12.56
C LEU A 98 11.96 -8.61 11.35
N VAL A 99 11.57 -8.09 10.18
CA VAL A 99 11.49 -8.90 8.95
C VAL A 99 12.86 -9.46 8.57
N GLN A 100 13.92 -8.65 8.65
CA GLN A 100 15.29 -9.11 8.36
C GLN A 100 15.73 -10.19 9.32
N ASP A 101 15.51 -10.04 10.63
CA ASP A 101 15.86 -11.03 11.65
C ASP A 101 15.07 -12.34 11.45
N TYR A 102 13.82 -12.24 11.06
CA TYR A 102 12.99 -13.39 10.74
C TYR A 102 13.51 -14.11 9.48
N CYS A 103 13.77 -13.40 8.40
CA CYS A 103 14.28 -13.96 7.16
C CYS A 103 15.69 -14.56 7.35
N ARG A 104 16.54 -13.94 8.18
CA ARG A 104 17.84 -14.50 8.58
C ARG A 104 17.66 -15.87 9.21
N ARG A 105 16.73 -16.03 10.14
CA ARG A 105 16.43 -17.33 10.78
C ARG A 105 15.94 -18.39 9.78
N LEU A 106 15.12 -18.00 8.80
CA LEU A 106 14.68 -18.91 7.73
C LEU A 106 15.86 -19.43 6.90
N TYR A 107 16.80 -18.55 6.55
CA TYR A 107 18.00 -18.94 5.79
C TYR A 107 18.96 -19.81 6.62
N GLU A 108 19.19 -19.46 7.89
CA GLU A 108 20.18 -20.13 8.77
C GLU A 108 19.68 -21.46 9.32
N LYS A 109 18.47 -21.45 9.91
CA LYS A 109 17.97 -22.59 10.71
C LYS A 109 17.13 -23.55 9.88
N GLU A 110 16.38 -23.03 8.88
CA GLU A 110 15.50 -23.85 8.06
C GLU A 110 16.11 -24.20 6.69
N GLY A 111 17.29 -23.65 6.38
CA GLY A 111 17.99 -23.93 5.12
C GLY A 111 17.21 -23.43 3.88
N ARG A 112 16.28 -22.52 4.06
CA ARG A 112 15.47 -21.95 2.96
C ARG A 112 16.41 -21.34 1.92
N LYS A 113 16.09 -21.54 0.65
CA LYS A 113 16.82 -20.93 -0.47
C LYS A 113 16.06 -19.77 -1.10
N HIS A 114 14.77 -19.73 -0.91
CA HIS A 114 13.87 -18.70 -1.45
C HIS A 114 12.89 -18.23 -0.37
N ILE A 115 12.64 -16.93 -0.32
CA ILE A 115 11.68 -16.28 0.59
C ILE A 115 10.78 -15.36 -0.24
N GLU A 116 9.47 -15.52 -0.06
CA GLU A 116 8.45 -14.68 -0.68
C GLU A 116 7.88 -13.69 0.32
N LEU A 117 7.90 -12.39 -0.05
CA LEU A 117 7.33 -11.32 0.73
C LEU A 117 6.17 -10.66 -0.03
N TRP A 118 5.19 -10.19 0.69
CA TRP A 118 4.07 -9.46 0.13
C TRP A 118 3.85 -8.13 0.87
N SER A 119 4.05 -7.00 0.17
CA SER A 119 3.73 -5.64 0.64
C SER A 119 2.33 -5.28 0.18
N VAL A 120 1.43 -5.03 1.12
CA VAL A 120 -0.01 -4.78 0.90
C VAL A 120 -0.35 -3.32 1.14
N GLY A 121 -0.84 -2.62 0.11
CA GLY A 121 -1.05 -1.17 0.15
C GLY A 121 0.27 -0.41 -0.04
N CYS A 122 1.04 -0.80 -1.07
CA CYS A 122 2.42 -0.35 -1.27
C CYS A 122 2.57 1.11 -1.74
N ALA A 123 1.47 1.79 -2.06
CA ALA A 123 1.44 3.15 -2.59
C ALA A 123 2.47 3.38 -3.72
N THR A 124 3.36 4.36 -3.58
CA THR A 124 4.37 4.71 -4.60
C THR A 124 5.66 3.90 -4.52
N GLY A 125 5.69 2.81 -3.73
CA GLY A 125 6.72 1.78 -3.78
C GLY A 125 7.85 1.92 -2.75
N GLU A 126 7.85 2.92 -1.89
CA GLU A 126 8.89 3.10 -0.87
C GLU A 126 8.99 1.91 0.08
N GLU A 127 7.86 1.34 0.50
CA GLU A 127 7.81 0.19 1.40
C GLU A 127 8.42 -1.08 0.76
N PRO A 128 7.96 -1.57 -0.42
CA PRO A 128 8.55 -2.77 -1.02
C PRO A 128 10.01 -2.58 -1.43
N TYR A 129 10.43 -1.38 -1.83
CA TYR A 129 11.86 -1.14 -2.08
C TYR A 129 12.69 -1.11 -0.80
N SER A 130 12.14 -0.67 0.34
CA SER A 130 12.81 -0.78 1.65
C SER A 130 13.00 -2.25 2.05
N LEU A 131 11.96 -3.08 1.87
CA LEU A 131 12.06 -4.53 2.05
C LEU A 131 13.13 -5.13 1.12
N ALA A 132 13.12 -4.74 -0.17
CA ALA A 132 14.07 -5.24 -1.15
C ALA A 132 15.52 -4.87 -0.80
N MET A 133 15.78 -3.63 -0.37
CA MET A 133 17.11 -3.19 0.07
C MET A 133 17.60 -4.02 1.27
N GLY A 134 16.72 -4.22 2.27
CA GLY A 134 17.04 -5.02 3.43
C GLY A 134 17.33 -6.48 3.10
N MET A 135 16.53 -7.08 2.22
CA MET A 135 16.73 -8.47 1.78
C MET A 135 17.98 -8.63 0.91
N ASP A 136 18.25 -7.69 -0.03
CA ASP A 136 19.46 -7.74 -0.87
C ASP A 136 20.73 -7.56 -0.02
N ASP A 137 20.65 -6.81 1.08
CA ASP A 137 21.76 -6.67 2.02
C ASP A 137 21.93 -7.96 2.85
N LEU A 138 20.84 -8.52 3.34
CA LEU A 138 20.83 -9.74 4.14
C LEU A 138 21.45 -10.94 3.40
N ILE A 139 21.07 -11.20 2.14
CA ILE A 139 21.52 -12.40 1.42
C ILE A 139 23.02 -12.46 1.16
N LYS A 140 23.75 -11.32 1.26
CA LYS A 140 25.23 -11.29 1.12
C LYS A 140 25.95 -12.01 2.25
N ASP A 141 25.32 -12.10 3.41
CA ASP A 141 25.92 -12.73 4.59
C ASP A 141 25.95 -14.27 4.46
N PHE A 142 25.28 -14.82 3.43
CA PHE A 142 25.12 -16.26 3.29
C PHE A 142 25.99 -16.84 2.19
N PRO A 143 26.72 -17.94 2.46
CA PRO A 143 27.40 -18.68 1.43
C PRO A 143 26.37 -19.37 0.49
N GLY A 144 26.64 -19.33 -0.79
CA GLY A 144 25.78 -19.92 -1.81
C GLY A 144 24.62 -19.01 -2.21
N LYS A 145 23.83 -19.48 -3.20
CA LYS A 145 22.75 -18.68 -3.78
C LYS A 145 21.53 -18.64 -2.86
N ARG A 146 21.11 -17.44 -2.48
CA ARG A 146 19.85 -17.15 -1.78
C ARG A 146 19.02 -16.21 -2.67
N TYR A 147 17.72 -16.39 -2.63
CA TYR A 147 16.78 -15.64 -3.46
C TYR A 147 15.65 -15.11 -2.61
N TYR A 148 15.07 -14.01 -3.04
CA TYR A 148 13.82 -13.47 -2.53
C TYR A 148 13.03 -12.86 -3.67
N GLY A 149 11.71 -12.84 -3.51
CA GLY A 149 10.77 -12.12 -4.35
C GLY A 149 9.84 -11.27 -3.49
N ILE A 150 9.44 -10.12 -3.99
CA ILE A 150 8.48 -9.24 -3.33
C ILE A 150 7.33 -9.00 -4.28
N THR A 151 6.12 -9.41 -3.89
CA THR A 151 4.89 -8.95 -4.52
C THR A 151 4.43 -7.69 -3.79
N ALA A 152 4.17 -6.63 -4.52
CA ALA A 152 3.70 -5.35 -3.97
C ALA A 152 2.36 -5.00 -4.61
N THR A 153 1.34 -4.77 -3.78
CA THR A 153 -0.02 -4.54 -4.28
C THR A 153 -0.61 -3.24 -3.76
N ASP A 154 -1.36 -2.56 -4.62
CA ASP A 154 -2.15 -1.38 -4.27
C ASP A 154 -3.41 -1.31 -5.13
N ILE A 155 -4.41 -0.57 -4.70
CA ILE A 155 -5.63 -0.32 -5.47
C ILE A 155 -5.41 0.74 -6.57
N SER A 156 -4.47 1.68 -6.38
CA SER A 156 -4.19 2.80 -7.26
C SER A 156 -3.24 2.43 -8.38
N LEU A 157 -3.72 2.39 -9.63
CA LEU A 157 -2.89 2.20 -10.82
C LEU A 157 -1.85 3.31 -11.02
N PRO A 158 -2.17 4.61 -10.82
CA PRO A 158 -1.19 5.68 -10.90
C PRO A 158 -0.07 5.57 -9.85
N ALA A 159 -0.38 5.13 -8.62
CA ALA A 159 0.63 4.87 -7.61
C ALA A 159 1.56 3.72 -8.04
N LEU A 160 0.98 2.62 -8.52
CA LEU A 160 1.74 1.47 -9.02
C LEU A 160 2.60 1.82 -10.24
N ALA A 161 2.15 2.73 -11.12
CA ALA A 161 2.97 3.22 -12.23
C ALA A 161 4.21 3.95 -11.72
N LYS A 162 4.05 4.88 -10.75
CA LYS A 162 5.18 5.57 -10.10
C LYS A 162 6.12 4.57 -9.40
N ALA A 163 5.56 3.58 -8.72
CA ALA A 163 6.32 2.53 -8.05
C ALA A 163 7.16 1.70 -9.06
N ARG A 164 6.58 1.32 -10.20
CA ARG A 164 7.29 0.62 -11.29
C ARG A 164 8.38 1.47 -11.92
N ASP A 165 8.16 2.78 -12.09
CA ASP A 165 9.20 3.69 -12.57
C ASP A 165 10.37 3.73 -11.59
N GLY A 166 10.09 3.66 -10.29
CA GLY A 166 11.08 3.64 -9.24
C GLY A 166 11.92 4.90 -9.18
N ILE A 167 11.34 6.06 -9.52
CA ILE A 167 12.02 7.35 -9.55
C ILE A 167 11.51 8.22 -8.40
N PHE A 168 12.41 8.60 -7.51
CA PHE A 168 12.12 9.35 -6.30
C PHE A 168 12.89 10.67 -6.23
N SER A 169 12.32 11.70 -5.60
CA SER A 169 13.01 12.95 -5.32
C SER A 169 14.07 12.73 -4.24
N LEU A 170 15.15 13.53 -4.25
CA LEU A 170 16.19 13.46 -3.21
C LEU A 170 15.61 13.65 -1.80
N ARG A 171 14.57 14.50 -1.64
CA ARG A 171 13.86 14.67 -0.36
C ARG A 171 13.28 13.36 0.19
N LYS A 172 12.72 12.51 -0.68
CA LYS A 172 12.20 11.19 -0.25
C LYS A 172 13.32 10.24 0.17
N LEU A 173 14.54 10.42 -0.34
CA LEU A 173 15.71 9.61 -0.01
C LEU A 173 16.44 10.06 1.26
N GLU A 174 16.08 11.17 1.88
CA GLU A 174 16.73 11.67 3.10
C GLU A 174 16.72 10.65 4.25
N ARG A 175 15.68 9.84 4.34
CA ARG A 175 15.55 8.75 5.34
C ARG A 175 16.27 7.47 4.97
N VAL A 176 16.77 7.34 3.75
CA VAL A 176 17.53 6.17 3.33
C VAL A 176 18.97 6.33 3.77
N GLU A 177 19.53 5.35 4.45
CA GLU A 177 20.94 5.36 4.84
C GLU A 177 21.84 5.59 3.62
N GLU A 178 22.95 6.32 3.81
CA GLU A 178 23.88 6.68 2.74
C GLU A 178 24.40 5.47 1.98
N ARG A 179 24.73 4.38 2.69
CA ARG A 179 25.19 3.10 2.08
C ARG A 179 24.14 2.50 1.12
N PHE A 180 22.85 2.63 1.46
CA PHE A 180 21.76 2.17 0.60
C PHE A 180 21.51 3.13 -0.55
N ARG A 181 21.61 4.45 -0.34
CA ARG A 181 21.50 5.44 -1.41
C ARG A 181 22.56 5.21 -2.50
N GLN A 182 23.81 5.08 -2.12
CA GLN A 182 24.91 4.85 -3.06
C GLN A 182 24.80 3.52 -3.81
N ARG A 183 24.26 2.51 -3.15
CA ARG A 183 24.20 1.16 -3.71
C ARG A 183 22.98 0.89 -4.59
N TYR A 184 21.84 1.48 -4.25
CA TYR A 184 20.54 1.11 -4.83
C TYR A 184 19.87 2.22 -5.62
N PHE A 185 20.48 3.39 -5.71
CA PHE A 185 19.94 4.51 -6.47
C PHE A 185 20.97 5.09 -7.43
N GLU A 186 20.51 5.41 -8.63
CA GLU A 186 21.28 6.09 -9.67
C GLU A 186 20.68 7.48 -9.91
N PRO A 187 21.51 8.56 -9.95
CA PRO A 187 21.01 9.89 -10.25
C PRO A 187 20.34 9.95 -11.62
N VAL A 188 19.22 10.65 -11.70
CA VAL A 188 18.56 11.04 -12.94
C VAL A 188 18.35 12.54 -12.96
N GLU A 189 17.85 13.09 -14.06
CA GLU A 189 17.65 14.53 -14.20
C GLU A 189 16.73 15.14 -13.10
N ARG A 190 16.89 16.44 -12.87
CA ARG A 190 16.01 17.27 -12.00
C ARG A 190 15.99 16.89 -10.53
N GLY A 191 17.13 16.52 -9.94
CA GLY A 191 17.20 16.25 -8.50
C GLY A 191 16.39 15.03 -8.07
N ARG A 192 16.34 14.00 -8.91
CA ARG A 192 15.70 12.71 -8.65
C ARG A 192 16.70 11.58 -8.80
N SER A 193 16.40 10.44 -8.22
CA SER A 193 17.19 9.22 -8.36
C SER A 193 16.27 8.04 -8.68
N ARG A 194 16.78 7.09 -9.44
CA ARG A 194 16.09 5.86 -9.83
C ARG A 194 16.65 4.68 -9.08
N VAL A 195 15.78 3.79 -8.66
CA VAL A 195 16.16 2.47 -8.13
C VAL A 195 16.87 1.67 -9.20
N VAL A 196 18.01 1.07 -8.89
CA VAL A 196 18.81 0.25 -9.81
C VAL A 196 18.01 -0.94 -10.35
N PRO A 197 18.20 -1.33 -11.64
CA PRO A 197 17.43 -2.40 -12.28
C PRO A 197 17.42 -3.70 -11.48
N ARG A 198 18.59 -4.15 -10.99
CA ARG A 198 18.71 -5.40 -10.22
C ARG A 198 17.83 -5.45 -8.96
N LEU A 199 17.51 -4.30 -8.32
CA LEU A 199 16.60 -4.25 -7.19
C LEU A 199 15.14 -4.20 -7.65
N LYS A 200 14.86 -3.47 -8.74
CA LYS A 200 13.52 -3.43 -9.36
C LYS A 200 13.05 -4.81 -9.80
N ASP A 201 13.92 -5.62 -10.35
CA ASP A 201 13.65 -6.98 -10.83
C ASP A 201 13.23 -7.94 -9.70
N ARG A 202 13.41 -7.53 -8.44
CA ARG A 202 12.98 -8.28 -7.23
C ARG A 202 11.57 -7.93 -6.79
N VAL A 203 10.93 -6.90 -7.36
CA VAL A 203 9.63 -6.41 -6.93
C VAL A 203 8.63 -6.48 -8.07
N CYS A 204 7.61 -7.29 -7.92
CA CYS A 204 6.47 -7.37 -8.83
C CYS A 204 5.33 -6.49 -8.31
N PHE A 205 4.89 -5.52 -9.11
CA PHE A 205 3.78 -4.63 -8.76
C PHE A 205 2.49 -5.08 -9.44
N ALA A 206 1.42 -5.29 -8.66
CA ALA A 206 0.12 -5.71 -9.15
C ALA A 206 -1.02 -4.88 -8.55
N GLN A 207 -2.07 -4.63 -9.31
CA GLN A 207 -3.27 -4.01 -8.77
C GLN A 207 -4.06 -5.03 -7.96
N LEU A 208 -4.43 -4.66 -6.75
CA LEU A 208 -5.28 -5.48 -5.89
C LEU A 208 -6.15 -4.58 -5.01
N ASN A 209 -7.45 -4.85 -5.04
CA ASN A 209 -8.37 -4.34 -4.03
C ASN A 209 -8.41 -5.36 -2.87
N VAL A 210 -8.12 -4.91 -1.65
CA VAL A 210 -8.13 -5.80 -0.46
C VAL A 210 -9.51 -6.40 -0.14
N LEU A 211 -10.58 -5.90 -0.73
CA LEU A 211 -11.89 -6.56 -0.67
C LEU A 211 -11.88 -7.92 -1.41
N GLY A 212 -11.10 -8.02 -2.48
CA GLY A 212 -10.92 -9.24 -3.30
C GLY A 212 -9.82 -10.18 -2.81
N LEU A 213 -9.37 -10.08 -1.57
CA LEU A 213 -8.31 -10.96 -1.02
C LEU A 213 -8.64 -12.44 -1.09
N GLY A 214 -9.94 -12.80 -1.11
CA GLY A 214 -10.37 -14.20 -1.29
C GLY A 214 -9.86 -14.85 -2.57
N ASP A 215 -9.77 -14.07 -3.65
CA ASP A 215 -9.36 -14.51 -4.99
C ASP A 215 -7.91 -14.13 -5.34
N ALA A 216 -7.18 -13.54 -4.39
CA ALA A 216 -5.79 -13.13 -4.59
C ALA A 216 -4.90 -14.36 -4.86
N PRO A 217 -4.01 -14.31 -5.88
CA PRO A 217 -3.20 -15.47 -6.27
C PRO A 217 -2.07 -15.80 -5.30
N MET A 218 -1.72 -14.86 -4.39
CA MET A 218 -0.65 -15.06 -3.43
C MET A 218 -1.04 -16.14 -2.41
N GLN A 219 -0.24 -17.18 -2.31
CA GLN A 219 -0.41 -18.30 -1.38
C GLN A 219 0.93 -18.70 -0.78
N ASN A 220 0.92 -19.20 0.45
CA ASN A 220 2.12 -19.68 1.13
C ASN A 220 3.25 -18.63 1.20
N VAL A 221 2.88 -17.38 1.46
CA VAL A 221 3.81 -16.25 1.56
C VAL A 221 4.56 -16.33 2.89
N ASP A 222 5.87 -16.14 2.87
CA ASP A 222 6.68 -16.20 4.10
C ASP A 222 6.50 -14.95 4.95
N VAL A 223 6.33 -13.78 4.32
CA VAL A 223 6.11 -12.50 5.02
C VAL A 223 4.99 -11.71 4.35
N VAL A 224 3.94 -11.39 5.10
CA VAL A 224 2.94 -10.37 4.73
C VAL A 224 3.25 -9.09 5.50
N PHE A 225 3.50 -8.00 4.80
CA PHE A 225 3.76 -6.68 5.35
C PHE A 225 2.63 -5.74 4.95
N CYS A 226 1.84 -5.27 5.93
CA CYS A 226 0.66 -4.45 5.73
C CYS A 226 0.59 -3.36 6.79
N GLN A 227 1.14 -2.19 6.51
CA GLN A 227 1.18 -1.07 7.43
C GLN A 227 0.52 0.18 6.84
N ASN A 228 -0.11 0.98 7.71
CA ASN A 228 -0.76 2.23 7.37
C ASN A 228 -1.89 2.11 6.30
N LEU A 229 -2.39 0.91 6.11
CA LEU A 229 -3.52 0.62 5.22
C LEU A 229 -4.83 0.46 5.98
N LEU A 230 -4.81 -0.27 7.09
CA LEU A 230 -6.03 -0.65 7.80
C LEU A 230 -6.72 0.55 8.48
N ILE A 231 -6.03 1.66 8.67
CA ILE A 231 -6.58 2.92 9.25
C ILE A 231 -7.79 3.45 8.46
N TYR A 232 -7.92 3.09 7.18
CA TYR A 232 -8.99 3.57 6.30
C TYR A 232 -10.28 2.74 6.38
N PHE A 233 -10.30 1.64 7.16
CA PHE A 233 -11.40 0.69 7.18
C PHE A 233 -12.14 0.68 8.50
N GLN A 234 -13.41 0.30 8.47
CA GLN A 234 -14.21 0.03 9.68
C GLN A 234 -13.65 -1.16 10.46
N ARG A 235 -13.88 -1.20 11.79
CA ARG A 235 -13.33 -2.22 12.70
C ARG A 235 -13.58 -3.67 12.23
N TRP A 236 -14.80 -3.95 11.80
CA TRP A 236 -15.15 -5.29 11.31
C TRP A 236 -14.43 -5.64 10.01
N ARG A 237 -14.29 -4.65 9.10
CA ARG A 237 -13.58 -4.83 7.83
C ARG A 237 -12.08 -5.06 8.05
N LYS A 238 -11.46 -4.35 8.98
CA LYS A 238 -10.06 -4.59 9.39
C LYS A 238 -9.84 -6.04 9.78
N ARG A 239 -10.74 -6.59 10.62
CA ARG A 239 -10.67 -7.99 11.07
C ARG A 239 -10.81 -8.97 9.90
N ASP A 240 -11.75 -8.74 8.98
CA ASP A 240 -11.92 -9.55 7.78
C ASP A 240 -10.66 -9.53 6.90
N ILE A 241 -10.11 -8.35 6.61
CA ILE A 241 -8.89 -8.20 5.82
C ILE A 241 -7.72 -8.94 6.48
N VAL A 242 -7.46 -8.71 7.77
CA VAL A 242 -6.34 -9.34 8.47
C VAL A 242 -6.50 -10.86 8.53
N THR A 243 -7.73 -11.36 8.69
CA THR A 243 -8.02 -12.79 8.65
C THR A 243 -7.68 -13.39 7.28
N LYS A 244 -8.09 -12.75 6.19
CA LYS A 244 -7.77 -13.18 4.83
C LYS A 244 -6.27 -13.08 4.51
N LEU A 245 -5.57 -12.07 5.01
CA LEU A 245 -4.11 -11.95 4.87
C LEU A 245 -3.41 -13.10 5.61
N ALA A 246 -3.85 -13.44 6.82
CA ALA A 246 -3.30 -14.53 7.60
C ALA A 246 -3.51 -15.90 6.92
N ASP A 247 -4.61 -16.09 6.17
CA ASP A 247 -4.84 -17.31 5.39
C ASP A 247 -3.79 -17.50 4.28
N ARG A 248 -3.20 -16.40 3.78
CA ARG A 248 -2.18 -16.42 2.72
C ARG A 248 -0.77 -16.75 3.22
N LEU A 249 -0.54 -16.74 4.54
CA LEU A 249 0.75 -17.08 5.11
C LEU A 249 1.06 -18.57 4.95
N ALA A 250 2.31 -18.85 4.65
CA ALA A 250 2.88 -20.18 4.79
C ALA A 250 2.82 -20.65 6.25
N PRO A 251 2.82 -21.95 6.52
CA PRO A 251 3.11 -22.44 7.88
C PRO A 251 4.45 -21.90 8.38
N GLY A 252 4.46 -21.28 9.55
CA GLY A 252 5.61 -20.57 10.08
C GLY A 252 5.80 -19.17 9.52
N GLY A 253 4.95 -18.70 8.60
CA GLY A 253 5.04 -17.36 8.00
C GLY A 253 4.69 -16.23 8.98
N MET A 254 5.20 -15.04 8.72
CA MET A 254 5.03 -13.84 9.56
C MET A 254 4.14 -12.81 8.90
N MET A 255 3.24 -12.20 9.67
CA MET A 255 2.47 -11.04 9.27
C MET A 255 2.86 -9.84 10.13
N VAL A 256 3.24 -8.73 9.50
CA VAL A 256 3.56 -7.45 10.14
C VAL A 256 2.47 -6.44 9.81
N LEU A 257 1.90 -5.82 10.84
CA LEU A 257 0.81 -4.84 10.75
C LEU A 257 1.24 -3.49 11.33
N GLY A 258 0.51 -2.43 10.99
CA GLY A 258 0.69 -1.13 11.62
C GLY A 258 0.24 -1.14 13.09
N VAL A 259 1.02 -0.51 13.96
CA VAL A 259 0.72 -0.42 15.39
C VAL A 259 -0.59 0.33 15.61
N GLY A 260 -1.49 -0.24 16.42
CA GLY A 260 -2.80 0.34 16.70
C GLY A 260 -3.84 0.21 15.58
N GLU A 261 -3.49 -0.35 14.43
CA GLU A 261 -4.44 -0.50 13.33
C GLU A 261 -5.50 -1.57 13.60
N VAL A 262 -5.13 -2.62 14.34
CA VAL A 262 -6.04 -3.71 14.72
C VAL A 262 -6.06 -3.90 16.23
N ILE A 263 -7.26 -3.86 16.81
CA ILE A 263 -7.48 -4.03 18.24
C ILE A 263 -8.36 -5.27 18.47
N ASP A 264 -8.07 -6.05 19.51
CA ASP A 264 -8.85 -7.22 19.95
C ASP A 264 -9.08 -8.24 18.80
N TRP A 265 -8.06 -8.50 18.00
CA TRP A 265 -8.07 -9.56 17.00
C TRP A 265 -7.02 -10.61 17.36
N HIS A 266 -7.43 -11.84 17.32
CA HIS A 266 -6.54 -12.98 17.50
C HIS A 266 -7.06 -14.19 16.71
N ARG A 267 -6.16 -15.10 16.40
CA ARG A 267 -6.48 -16.41 15.81
C ARG A 267 -5.70 -17.48 16.54
N PRO A 268 -6.29 -18.68 16.78
CA PRO A 268 -5.61 -19.76 17.50
C PRO A 268 -4.34 -20.28 16.82
N ASP A 269 -4.27 -20.17 15.49
CA ASP A 269 -3.12 -20.60 14.67
C ASP A 269 -2.03 -19.52 14.54
N LEU A 270 -2.21 -18.36 15.17
CA LEU A 270 -1.25 -17.26 15.15
C LEU A 270 -0.75 -16.95 16.56
N GLU A 271 0.53 -16.68 16.65
CA GLU A 271 1.19 -16.22 17.87
C GLU A 271 1.68 -14.79 17.69
N ARG A 272 1.39 -13.91 18.65
CA ARG A 272 1.88 -12.52 18.62
C ARG A 272 3.38 -12.49 18.90
N VAL A 273 4.13 -11.86 18.03
CA VAL A 273 5.56 -11.60 18.20
C VAL A 273 5.76 -10.33 19.00
N GLN A 274 6.57 -10.39 20.06
CA GLN A 274 7.01 -9.21 20.80
C GLN A 274 8.36 -8.74 20.23
N TYR A 275 8.35 -7.56 19.62
CA TYR A 275 9.56 -6.95 19.07
C TYR A 275 9.37 -5.44 19.03
N GLU A 276 10.06 -4.74 19.92
CA GLU A 276 9.99 -3.28 20.06
C GLU A 276 8.54 -2.75 19.90
N ASP A 277 8.35 -1.66 19.19
CA ASP A 277 7.06 -1.04 18.90
C ASP A 277 6.37 -1.62 17.65
N THR A 278 6.56 -2.91 17.37
CA THR A 278 5.95 -3.57 16.20
C THR A 278 4.72 -4.39 16.56
N LEU A 279 3.78 -4.52 15.62
CA LEU A 279 2.66 -5.45 15.71
C LEU A 279 2.87 -6.55 14.66
N ALA A 280 3.24 -7.74 15.14
CA ALA A 280 3.47 -8.87 14.25
C ALA A 280 2.90 -10.18 14.81
N TYR A 281 2.62 -11.11 13.90
CA TYR A 281 2.09 -12.42 14.20
C TYR A 281 2.85 -13.50 13.42
N LEU A 282 3.12 -14.62 14.05
CA LEU A 282 3.74 -15.79 13.45
C LEU A 282 2.70 -16.91 13.33
N LYS A 283 2.54 -17.49 12.14
CA LYS A 283 1.65 -18.62 11.91
C LYS A 283 2.29 -19.91 12.43
N ARG A 284 1.57 -20.65 13.26
CA ARG A 284 2.05 -21.94 13.79
C ARG A 284 2.27 -22.92 12.66
N LYS A 285 3.32 -23.73 12.76
CA LYS A 285 3.50 -24.89 11.88
C LYS A 285 2.53 -25.98 12.33
N PRO A 286 1.95 -26.74 11.40
CA PRO A 286 1.22 -27.95 11.77
C PRO A 286 2.14 -28.85 12.57
N SER A 287 1.62 -29.40 13.67
CA SER A 287 2.32 -30.42 14.51
C SER A 287 2.47 -31.70 13.75
#